data_8f8c3f126d1a392bafb083fef068eef0
#
_entry.id   8f8c3f126d1a392bafb083fef068eef0
#
_cell.length_a   1.000
_cell.length_b   1.000
_cell.length_c   1.000
_cell.angle_alpha   90.00
_cell.angle_beta   90.00
_cell.angle_gamma   90.00
#
_symmetry.space_group_name_H-M   'P 1'
#
loop_
_entity.id
_entity.type
_entity.pdbx_description
1 polymer ?
#
loop_
_entity_poly.entity_id
_entity_poly.type
_entity_poly.pdbx_seq_one_letter_code
_entity_poly.pdbx_strand_id
1 'polypeptide(L)'
;GILTISALSFSAEKQSLEASLNSIENKFNDLLEKEAQKKREFEAQKAQLENEVADLKAKEEGKEKLFEKLKKDSEVRWHRDEYKQVLNNYDTYYKNLAKLIKEKEQKIAELEQILAIMGN
;
A
#
# COMPACT_ATOMS: atom_id res chain seq x y z
N GLY A 1 -31.93 15.43 55.89
CA GLY A 1 -31.39 14.43 56.69
C GLY A 1 -30.49 13.43 56.01
N ILE A 2 -30.39 12.28 56.57
CA ILE A 2 -29.52 11.18 56.13
C ILE A 2 -29.93 10.70 54.73
N LEU A 3 -31.20 10.59 54.43
CA LEU A 3 -31.74 10.17 53.14
C LEU A 3 -31.38 11.16 52.02
N THR A 4 -31.40 12.46 52.33
CA THR A 4 -31.00 13.49 51.34
C THR A 4 -29.53 13.42 51.01
N ILE A 5 -28.67 13.20 52.01
CA ILE A 5 -27.22 13.04 51.81
C ILE A 5 -26.92 11.79 50.98
N SER A 6 -27.61 10.67 51.29
CA SER A 6 -27.45 9.41 50.53
C SER A 6 -27.88 9.58 49.06
N ALA A 7 -28.99 10.28 48.83
CA ALA A 7 -29.49 10.55 47.48
C ALA A 7 -28.51 11.42 46.67
N LEU A 8 -27.95 12.44 47.30
CA LEU A 8 -26.92 13.30 46.65
C LEU A 8 -25.64 12.53 46.33
N SER A 9 -25.19 11.71 47.28
CA SER A 9 -23.99 10.87 47.07
C SER A 9 -24.22 9.87 45.94
N PHE A 10 -25.39 9.23 45.85
CA PHE A 10 -25.76 8.30 44.80
C PHE A 10 -25.82 9.00 43.45
N SER A 11 -26.38 10.21 43.38
CA SER A 11 -26.46 11.00 42.15
C SER A 11 -25.07 11.40 41.67
N ALA A 12 -24.17 11.78 42.60
CA ALA A 12 -22.77 12.12 42.24
C ALA A 12 -22.01 10.93 41.71
N GLU A 13 -22.18 9.75 42.33
CA GLU A 13 -21.57 8.51 41.85
C GLU A 13 -22.09 8.13 40.47
N LYS A 14 -23.40 8.24 40.25
CA LYS A 14 -24.04 7.97 38.96
C LYS A 14 -23.52 8.91 37.90
N GLN A 15 -23.42 10.21 38.17
CA GLN A 15 -22.85 11.21 37.26
C GLN A 15 -21.43 10.91 36.92
N SER A 16 -20.60 10.49 37.90
CA SER A 16 -19.21 10.11 37.70
C SER A 16 -19.09 8.90 36.79
N LEU A 17 -19.94 7.89 36.96
CA LEU A 17 -20.01 6.71 36.11
C LEU A 17 -20.41 7.06 34.68
N GLU A 18 -21.41 7.92 34.52
CA GLU A 18 -21.85 8.39 33.20
C GLU A 18 -20.77 9.16 32.48
N ALA A 19 -20.06 10.06 33.18
CA ALA A 19 -18.93 10.80 32.62
C ALA A 19 -17.81 9.87 32.22
N SER A 20 -17.52 8.85 33.02
CA SER A 20 -16.53 7.84 32.71
C SER A 20 -16.91 7.04 31.46
N LEU A 21 -18.18 6.61 31.39
CA LEU A 21 -18.69 5.88 30.22
C LEU A 21 -18.63 6.73 28.96
N ASN A 22 -19.04 8.00 29.03
CA ASN A 22 -18.96 8.93 27.90
C ASN A 22 -17.52 9.10 27.41
N SER A 23 -16.57 9.18 28.34
CA SER A 23 -15.16 9.29 28.01
C SER A 23 -14.66 8.02 27.26
N ILE A 24 -15.07 6.84 27.74
CA ILE A 24 -14.74 5.56 27.10
C ILE A 24 -15.33 5.49 25.70
N GLU A 25 -16.60 5.84 25.56
CA GLU A 25 -17.31 5.82 24.29
C GLU A 25 -16.68 6.79 23.28
N ASN A 26 -16.31 7.98 23.73
CA ASN A 26 -15.63 8.97 22.89
C ASN A 26 -14.29 8.42 22.38
N LYS A 27 -13.50 7.81 23.26
CA LYS A 27 -12.23 7.18 22.86
C LYS A 27 -12.46 6.03 21.88
N PHE A 28 -13.46 5.22 22.14
CA PHE A 28 -13.80 4.11 21.26
C PHE A 28 -14.19 4.62 19.86
N ASN A 29 -15.04 5.64 19.81
CA ASN A 29 -15.44 6.25 18.53
C ASN A 29 -14.26 6.89 17.80
N ASP A 30 -13.35 7.54 18.53
CA ASP A 30 -12.13 8.10 17.95
C ASP A 30 -11.24 7.02 17.34
N LEU A 31 -11.12 5.87 18.03
CA LEU A 31 -10.33 4.75 17.53
C LEU A 31 -10.97 4.15 16.28
N LEU A 32 -12.30 4.01 16.26
CA LEU A 32 -13.00 3.52 15.06
C LEU A 32 -12.78 4.44 13.88
N GLU A 33 -12.80 5.74 14.10
CA GLU A 33 -12.56 6.73 13.06
C GLU A 33 -11.11 6.66 12.55
N LYS A 34 -10.14 6.53 13.45
CA LYS A 34 -8.73 6.38 13.11
C LYS A 34 -8.48 5.11 12.29
N GLU A 35 -9.13 4.00 12.70
CA GLU A 35 -9.03 2.74 11.95
C GLU A 35 -9.63 2.88 10.55
N ALA A 36 -10.78 3.52 10.43
CA ALA A 36 -11.41 3.77 9.13
C ALA A 36 -10.54 4.63 8.24
N GLN A 37 -9.91 5.66 8.79
CA GLN A 37 -8.99 6.53 8.06
C GLN A 37 -7.75 5.76 7.61
N LYS A 38 -7.18 4.94 8.49
CA LYS A 38 -6.02 4.12 8.18
C LYS A 38 -6.33 3.12 7.06
N LYS A 39 -7.50 2.53 7.10
CA LYS A 39 -7.98 1.64 6.04
C LYS A 39 -8.03 2.37 4.68
N ARG A 40 -8.58 3.58 4.66
CA ARG A 40 -8.64 4.38 3.43
C ARG A 40 -7.23 4.71 2.91
N GLU A 41 -6.28 5.02 3.80
CA GLU A 41 -4.90 5.28 3.43
C GLU A 41 -4.25 4.05 2.78
N PHE A 42 -4.44 2.87 3.36
CA PHE A 42 -3.92 1.63 2.80
C PHE A 42 -4.55 1.28 1.46
N GLU A 43 -5.86 1.49 1.31
CA GLU A 43 -6.55 1.28 0.04
C GLU A 43 -6.03 2.22 -1.04
N ALA A 44 -5.77 3.48 -0.69
CA ALA A 44 -5.19 4.46 -1.61
C ALA A 44 -3.76 4.08 -2.01
N GLN A 45 -2.94 3.64 -1.07
CA GLN A 45 -1.57 3.17 -1.35
C GLN A 45 -1.59 1.96 -2.27
N LYS A 46 -2.49 1.02 -2.00
CA LYS A 46 -2.65 -0.17 -2.84
C LYS A 46 -3.03 0.21 -4.27
N ALA A 47 -4.01 1.09 -4.43
CA ALA A 47 -4.46 1.56 -5.74
C ALA A 47 -3.32 2.25 -6.51
N GLN A 48 -2.53 3.06 -5.83
CA GLN A 48 -1.37 3.74 -6.42
C GLN A 48 -0.33 2.71 -6.88
N LEU A 49 -0.02 1.72 -6.05
CA LEU A 49 0.93 0.67 -6.40
C LEU A 49 0.44 -0.17 -7.58
N GLU A 50 -0.84 -0.48 -7.63
CA GLU A 50 -1.44 -1.20 -8.76
C GLU A 50 -1.29 -0.42 -10.07
N ASN A 51 -1.50 0.90 -10.03
CA ASN A 51 -1.29 1.77 -11.18
C ASN A 51 0.19 1.81 -11.59
N GLU A 52 1.10 1.91 -10.63
CA GLU A 52 2.53 1.90 -10.90
C GLU A 52 2.97 0.57 -11.53
N VAL A 53 2.47 -0.56 -11.04
CA VAL A 53 2.74 -1.88 -11.62
C VAL A 53 2.22 -1.97 -13.04
N ALA A 54 1.01 -1.48 -13.31
CA ALA A 54 0.44 -1.47 -14.66
C ALA A 54 1.32 -0.66 -15.62
N ASP A 55 1.78 0.52 -15.19
CA ASP A 55 2.66 1.37 -15.99
C ASP A 55 4.01 0.68 -16.27
N LEU A 56 4.57 0.03 -15.25
CA LEU A 56 5.85 -0.68 -15.39
C LEU A 56 5.72 -1.89 -16.31
N LYS A 57 4.62 -2.63 -16.21
CA LYS A 57 4.36 -3.77 -17.10
C LYS A 57 4.16 -3.32 -18.54
N ALA A 58 3.55 -2.16 -18.74
CA ALA A 58 3.43 -1.59 -20.09
C ALA A 58 4.81 -1.32 -20.71
N LYS A 59 5.81 -0.97 -19.90
CA LYS A 59 7.18 -0.76 -20.37
C LYS A 59 7.88 -2.06 -20.74
N GLU A 60 7.42 -3.20 -20.24
CA GLU A 60 7.95 -4.51 -20.63
C GLU A 60 7.43 -4.98 -21.99
N GLU A 61 6.34 -4.40 -22.46
CA GLU A 61 5.79 -4.75 -23.76
C GLU A 61 6.77 -4.42 -24.88
N GLY A 62 6.85 -5.31 -25.85
CA GLY A 62 7.77 -5.13 -26.96
C GLY A 62 9.23 -5.50 -26.66
N LYS A 63 9.54 -5.94 -25.44
CA LYS A 63 10.88 -6.36 -25.02
C LYS A 63 11.47 -7.39 -25.98
N GLU A 64 10.70 -8.45 -26.26
CA GLU A 64 11.18 -9.55 -27.12
C GLU A 64 11.49 -9.09 -28.53
N LYS A 65 10.62 -8.28 -29.12
CA LYS A 65 10.82 -7.71 -30.45
C LYS A 65 12.06 -6.81 -30.50
N LEU A 66 12.23 -6.01 -29.46
CA LEU A 66 13.41 -5.14 -29.35
C LEU A 66 14.71 -5.95 -29.27
N PHE A 67 14.72 -7.00 -28.45
CA PHE A 67 15.89 -7.87 -28.30
C PHE A 67 16.22 -8.60 -29.60
N GLU A 68 15.22 -9.13 -30.29
CA GLU A 68 15.42 -9.78 -31.59
C GLU A 68 16.02 -8.82 -32.60
N LYS A 69 15.49 -7.61 -32.68
CA LYS A 69 15.99 -6.57 -33.57
C LYS A 69 17.44 -6.20 -33.25
N LEU A 70 17.71 -5.91 -31.99
CA LEU A 70 19.06 -5.50 -31.55
C LEU A 70 20.10 -6.62 -31.76
N LYS A 71 19.69 -7.85 -31.46
CA LYS A 71 20.56 -9.02 -31.69
C LYS A 71 20.91 -9.16 -33.17
N LYS A 72 19.91 -9.09 -34.04
CA LYS A 72 20.10 -9.16 -35.49
C LYS A 72 20.96 -8.01 -35.97
N ASP A 73 20.67 -6.77 -35.55
CA ASP A 73 21.45 -5.60 -35.93
C ASP A 73 22.90 -5.69 -35.46
N SER A 74 23.13 -6.26 -34.26
CA SER A 74 24.46 -6.44 -33.73
C SER A 74 25.33 -7.45 -34.57
N GLU A 75 24.67 -8.35 -35.29
CA GLU A 75 25.35 -9.36 -36.12
C GLU A 75 25.67 -8.83 -37.51
N VAL A 76 24.84 -7.96 -38.06
CA VAL A 76 24.90 -7.57 -39.47
C VAL A 76 25.29 -6.11 -39.72
N ARG A 77 25.26 -5.25 -38.71
CA ARG A 77 25.53 -3.83 -38.85
C ARG A 77 27.00 -3.49 -38.55
N TRP A 78 27.41 -2.26 -38.97
CA TRP A 78 28.78 -1.82 -38.86
C TRP A 78 29.29 -1.68 -37.43
N HIS A 79 28.55 -1.12 -36.55
CA HIS A 79 28.96 -0.85 -35.16
C HIS A 79 28.52 -1.98 -34.22
N ARG A 80 29.03 -3.19 -34.47
CA ARG A 80 28.63 -4.41 -33.74
C ARG A 80 28.80 -4.32 -32.23
N ASP A 81 29.93 -3.80 -31.77
CA ASP A 81 30.23 -3.71 -30.35
C ASP A 81 29.31 -2.72 -29.65
N GLU A 82 28.98 -1.61 -30.29
CA GLU A 82 28.03 -0.62 -29.78
C GLU A 82 26.63 -1.18 -29.70
N TYR A 83 26.19 -1.93 -30.71
CA TYR A 83 24.89 -2.62 -30.66
C TYR A 83 24.83 -3.67 -29.55
N LYS A 84 25.90 -4.41 -29.31
CA LYS A 84 25.99 -5.37 -28.22
C LYS A 84 25.92 -4.66 -26.87
N GLN A 85 26.57 -3.51 -26.75
CA GLN A 85 26.53 -2.70 -25.54
C GLN A 85 25.12 -2.20 -25.28
N VAL A 86 24.42 -1.72 -26.30
CA VAL A 86 22.99 -1.29 -26.18
C VAL A 86 22.13 -2.47 -25.74
N LEU A 87 22.33 -3.64 -26.34
CA LEU A 87 21.60 -4.87 -25.96
C LEU A 87 21.82 -5.21 -24.48
N ASN A 88 23.06 -5.16 -24.01
CA ASN A 88 23.40 -5.42 -22.62
C ASN A 88 22.76 -4.39 -21.68
N ASN A 89 22.73 -3.13 -22.08
CA ASN A 89 22.11 -2.06 -21.30
C ASN A 89 20.60 -2.28 -21.18
N TYR A 90 19.93 -2.67 -22.25
CA TYR A 90 18.51 -3.02 -22.20
C TYR A 90 18.26 -4.27 -21.36
N ASP A 91 19.13 -5.26 -21.45
CA ASP A 91 19.01 -6.47 -20.62
C ASP A 91 19.05 -6.11 -19.13
N THR A 92 19.98 -5.27 -18.72
CA THR A 92 20.08 -4.77 -17.34
C THR A 92 18.85 -3.97 -16.97
N TYR A 93 18.39 -3.08 -17.84
CA TYR A 93 17.20 -2.28 -17.63
C TYR A 93 15.96 -3.17 -17.36
N TYR A 94 15.74 -4.17 -18.21
CA TYR A 94 14.57 -5.05 -18.07
C TYR A 94 14.67 -5.97 -16.85
N LYS A 95 15.86 -6.38 -16.45
CA LYS A 95 16.06 -7.13 -15.20
C LYS A 95 15.70 -6.28 -13.99
N ASN A 96 16.14 -5.02 -13.99
CA ASN A 96 15.84 -4.07 -12.93
C ASN A 96 14.34 -3.74 -12.91
N LEU A 97 13.72 -3.60 -14.08
CA LEU A 97 12.29 -3.35 -14.21
C LEU A 97 11.47 -4.51 -13.63
N ALA A 98 11.83 -5.75 -13.98
CA ALA A 98 11.16 -6.95 -13.46
C ALA A 98 11.29 -7.04 -11.93
N LYS A 99 12.46 -6.71 -11.39
CA LYS A 99 12.70 -6.68 -9.96
C LYS A 99 11.82 -5.65 -9.27
N LEU A 100 11.72 -4.45 -9.83
CA LEU A 100 10.90 -3.38 -9.29
C LEU A 100 9.41 -3.75 -9.29
N ILE A 101 8.94 -4.35 -10.38
CA ILE A 101 7.55 -4.86 -10.47
C ILE A 101 7.29 -5.86 -9.37
N LYS A 102 8.20 -6.81 -9.18
CA LYS A 102 8.06 -7.85 -8.15
C LYS A 102 8.00 -7.25 -6.74
N GLU A 103 8.86 -6.28 -6.45
CA GLU A 103 8.87 -5.58 -5.17
C GLU A 103 7.55 -4.86 -4.90
N LYS A 104 6.99 -4.20 -5.92
CA LYS A 104 5.71 -3.50 -5.80
C LYS A 104 4.54 -4.48 -5.65
N GLU A 105 4.54 -5.58 -6.38
CA GLU A 105 3.53 -6.64 -6.26
C GLU A 105 3.56 -7.27 -4.88
N GLN A 106 4.75 -7.46 -4.30
CA GLN A 106 4.90 -7.95 -2.94
C GLN A 106 4.32 -6.97 -1.92
N LYS A 107 4.55 -5.69 -2.12
CA LYS A 107 3.98 -4.64 -1.27
C LYS A 107 2.45 -4.62 -1.35
N ILE A 108 1.89 -4.78 -2.54
CA ILE A 108 0.45 -4.90 -2.76
C ILE A 108 -0.11 -6.09 -1.96
N ALA A 109 0.56 -7.25 -2.04
CA ALA A 109 0.14 -8.44 -1.30
C ALA A 109 0.14 -8.21 0.21
N GLU A 110 1.16 -7.52 0.74
CA GLU A 110 1.23 -7.14 2.15
C GLU A 110 0.07 -6.24 2.55
N LEU A 111 -0.25 -5.24 1.72
CA LEU A 111 -1.37 -4.33 1.97
C LEU A 111 -2.71 -5.07 1.91
N GLU A 112 -2.87 -6.02 1.00
CA GLU A 112 -4.07 -6.86 0.91
C GLU A 112 -4.29 -7.66 2.19
N GLN A 113 -3.21 -8.21 2.77
CA GLN A 113 -3.28 -8.93 4.03
C GLN A 113 -3.70 -8.03 5.19
N ILE A 114 -3.11 -6.83 5.26
CA ILE A 114 -3.47 -5.84 6.28
C ILE A 114 -4.93 -5.44 6.16
N LEU A 115 -5.39 -5.15 4.93
CA LEU A 115 -6.77 -4.75 4.68
C LEU A 115 -7.76 -5.87 5.01
N ALA A 116 -7.39 -7.12 4.76
CA ALA A 116 -8.22 -8.28 5.12
C ALA A 116 -8.42 -8.37 6.63
N ILE A 117 -7.37 -8.11 7.41
CA ILE A 117 -7.45 -8.07 8.87
C ILE A 117 -8.33 -6.91 9.33
N MET A 118 -8.17 -5.74 8.75
CA MET A 118 -8.93 -4.53 9.10
C MET A 118 -10.41 -4.63 8.70
N GLY A 119 -10.72 -5.36 7.64
CA GLY A 119 -12.08 -5.52 7.14
C GLY A 119 -12.96 -6.40 8.01
N ASN A 120 -12.36 -7.13 8.95
CA ASN A 120 -13.06 -7.98 9.88
C ASN A 120 -13.21 -7.30 11.23
#